data_43ae434c7b86d76859dfe0da6fab8e17
#
_entry.id   43ae434c7b86d76859dfe0da6fab8e17
#
_cell.length_a   1.000
_cell.length_b   1.000
_cell.length_c   1.000
_cell.angle_alpha   90.00
_cell.angle_beta   90.00
_cell.angle_gamma   90.00
#
_symmetry.space_group_name_H-M   'P 1'
#
loop_
_entity.id
_entity.type
_entity.pdbx_description
1 polymer ?
#
loop_
_entity_poly.entity_id
_entity_poly.type
_entity_poly.pdbx_seq_one_letter_code
_entity_poly.pdbx_strand_id
1 'polypeptide(L)'
;YPSDDPETIMQYLTDNITCEFPAPDANMTSYCIKYVHPSLEGTLSPAMYITPPIDTDSTDSIYINNASTDKSSLFPTLAHEGFPGHLYQTVMTYESGIEPVRSILNYSGFVEGWATYVEFQSYHYAGLDDDVATILELNQDATLSLYASTDIGIHYEGWTLEDTKKFWNNYGITN
;
A
#
# COMPACT_ATOMS: atom_id res chain seq x y z
N TYR A 1 15.04 3.16 -8.10
CA TYR A 1 14.81 2.58 -6.77
C TYR A 1 16.05 1.87 -6.25
N PRO A 2 16.21 1.70 -4.92
CA PRO A 2 17.42 1.12 -4.32
C PRO A 2 17.68 -0.33 -4.71
N SER A 3 16.62 -1.10 -4.99
CA SER A 3 16.69 -2.52 -5.35
C SER A 3 15.44 -2.98 -6.10
N ASP A 4 15.55 -4.13 -6.78
CA ASP A 4 14.42 -4.90 -7.33
C ASP A 4 14.14 -6.18 -6.51
N ASP A 5 14.91 -6.40 -5.44
CA ASP A 5 14.76 -7.55 -4.56
C ASP A 5 13.86 -7.21 -3.38
N PRO A 6 12.73 -7.94 -3.16
CA PRO A 6 11.77 -7.62 -2.13
C PRO A 6 12.34 -7.57 -0.71
N GLU A 7 13.26 -8.48 -0.37
CA GLU A 7 13.86 -8.53 0.97
C GLU A 7 14.75 -7.31 1.20
N THR A 8 15.53 -6.94 0.18
CA THR A 8 16.37 -5.73 0.23
C THR A 8 15.54 -4.46 0.32
N ILE A 9 14.43 -4.37 -0.42
CA ILE A 9 13.52 -3.22 -0.34
C ILE A 9 12.91 -3.11 1.06
N MET A 10 12.39 -4.21 1.60
CA MET A 10 11.77 -4.22 2.93
C MET A 10 12.76 -3.84 4.03
N GLN A 11 14.00 -4.33 3.95
CA GLN A 11 15.07 -3.93 4.88
C GLN A 11 15.37 -2.44 4.74
N TYR A 12 15.50 -1.94 3.52
CA TYR A 12 15.74 -0.52 3.25
C TYR A 12 14.63 0.36 3.82
N LEU A 13 13.36 0.01 3.59
CA LEU A 13 12.20 0.72 4.12
C LEU A 13 12.22 0.72 5.65
N THR A 14 12.43 -0.44 6.27
CA THR A 14 12.51 -0.57 7.74
C THR A 14 13.59 0.32 8.34
N ASP A 15 14.78 0.36 7.74
CA ASP A 15 15.90 1.15 8.22
C ASP A 15 15.66 2.67 8.11
N ASN A 16 14.88 3.10 7.13
CA ASN A 16 14.63 4.53 6.86
C ASN A 16 13.37 5.08 7.56
N ILE A 17 12.37 4.26 7.86
CA ILE A 17 11.14 4.74 8.52
C ILE A 17 11.36 5.20 9.95
N THR A 18 12.39 4.69 10.63
CA THR A 18 12.70 5.03 12.03
C THR A 18 13.01 6.52 12.26
N CYS A 19 13.30 7.27 11.19
CA CYS A 19 13.53 8.71 11.25
C CYS A 19 12.21 9.52 11.29
N GLU A 20 11.14 8.97 10.72
CA GLU A 20 9.89 9.68 10.48
C GLU A 20 8.71 9.11 11.29
N PHE A 21 8.78 7.82 11.65
CA PHE A 21 7.70 7.11 12.33
C PHE A 21 8.20 6.49 13.64
N PRO A 22 7.33 6.38 14.67
CA PRO A 22 7.67 5.65 15.89
C PRO A 22 8.16 4.24 15.59
N ALA A 23 9.27 3.83 16.23
CA ALA A 23 9.77 2.46 16.06
C ALA A 23 8.84 1.48 16.77
N PRO A 24 8.37 0.40 16.10
CA PRO A 24 7.66 -0.68 16.76
C PRO A 24 8.59 -1.48 17.68
N ASP A 25 8.03 -2.24 18.63
CA ASP A 25 8.83 -3.15 19.47
C ASP A 25 9.55 -4.17 18.57
N ALA A 26 10.84 -4.36 18.80
CA ALA A 26 11.69 -5.27 18.02
C ALA A 26 11.18 -6.72 17.96
N ASN A 27 10.38 -7.15 18.94
CA ASN A 27 9.76 -8.48 18.95
C ASN A 27 8.55 -8.60 18.03
N MET A 28 7.97 -7.48 17.58
CA MET A 28 6.76 -7.42 16.76
C MET A 28 7.05 -7.17 15.26
N THR A 29 8.32 -7.00 14.89
CA THR A 29 8.73 -6.75 13.51
C THR A 29 9.09 -8.00 12.72
N SER A 30 8.78 -9.18 13.25
CA SER A 30 9.08 -10.44 12.58
C SER A 30 8.04 -10.73 11.50
N TYR A 31 8.46 -10.68 10.27
CA TYR A 31 7.65 -11.04 9.11
C TYR A 31 8.40 -12.02 8.20
N CYS A 32 7.69 -12.68 7.30
CA CYS A 32 8.30 -13.49 6.25
C CYS A 32 7.76 -13.09 4.87
N ILE A 33 8.66 -13.08 3.89
CA ILE A 33 8.30 -12.94 2.48
C ILE A 33 7.97 -14.31 1.93
N LYS A 34 6.81 -14.42 1.28
CA LYS A 34 6.33 -15.62 0.57
C LYS A 34 6.01 -15.25 -0.86
N TYR A 35 5.89 -16.25 -1.69
CA TYR A 35 5.54 -16.05 -3.09
C TYR A 35 4.16 -16.61 -3.39
N VAL A 36 3.42 -15.87 -4.22
CA VAL A 36 2.11 -16.29 -4.71
C VAL A 36 2.25 -17.59 -5.52
N HIS A 37 1.30 -18.51 -5.33
CA HIS A 37 1.28 -19.73 -6.12
C HIS A 37 1.02 -19.41 -7.61
N PRO A 38 1.74 -20.03 -8.57
CA PRO A 38 1.64 -19.70 -10.00
C PRO A 38 0.22 -19.68 -10.58
N SER A 39 -0.68 -20.52 -10.04
CA SER A 39 -2.08 -20.54 -10.48
C SER A 39 -2.90 -19.29 -10.12
N LEU A 40 -2.41 -18.45 -9.23
CA LEU A 40 -3.07 -17.24 -8.74
C LEU A 40 -2.41 -15.94 -9.24
N GLU A 41 -1.21 -16.04 -9.81
CA GLU A 41 -0.42 -14.88 -10.24
C GLU A 41 -1.16 -13.96 -11.22
N GLY A 42 -1.97 -14.52 -12.11
CA GLY A 42 -2.71 -13.72 -13.10
C GLY A 42 -3.87 -12.90 -12.54
N THR A 43 -4.20 -13.05 -11.26
CA THR A 43 -5.38 -12.43 -10.62
C THR A 43 -5.05 -11.59 -9.40
N LEU A 44 -3.82 -11.66 -8.90
CA LEU A 44 -3.41 -11.00 -7.66
C LEU A 44 -2.50 -9.80 -7.91
N SER A 45 -2.53 -8.87 -6.97
CA SER A 45 -1.67 -7.67 -6.94
C SER A 45 -0.17 -8.04 -6.92
N PRO A 46 0.72 -7.10 -7.25
CA PRO A 46 2.18 -7.33 -7.23
C PRO A 46 2.72 -7.77 -5.87
N ALA A 47 2.16 -7.26 -4.78
CA ALA A 47 2.38 -7.74 -3.43
C ALA A 47 1.09 -7.62 -2.61
N MET A 48 1.04 -8.30 -1.45
CA MET A 48 -0.06 -8.18 -0.50
C MET A 48 0.39 -8.60 0.90
N TYR A 49 -0.04 -7.84 1.89
CA TYR A 49 0.04 -8.22 3.29
C TYR A 49 -1.21 -9.02 3.70
N ILE A 50 -1.02 -10.08 4.45
CA ILE A 50 -2.12 -10.86 5.00
C ILE A 50 -2.03 -10.82 6.52
N THR A 51 -3.02 -10.18 7.15
CA THR A 51 -3.14 -10.12 8.60
C THR A 51 -3.20 -11.54 9.18
N PRO A 52 -2.36 -11.87 10.19
CA PRO A 52 -2.38 -13.17 10.82
C PRO A 52 -3.70 -13.40 11.57
N PRO A 53 -4.09 -14.67 11.81
CA PRO A 53 -5.23 -14.98 12.66
C PRO A 53 -5.05 -14.42 14.07
N ILE A 54 -6.11 -13.87 14.65
CA ILE A 54 -6.09 -13.16 15.96
C ILE A 54 -5.68 -14.07 17.12
N ASP A 55 -5.90 -15.37 16.99
CA ASP A 55 -5.71 -16.37 18.02
C ASP A 55 -4.40 -17.17 17.90
N THR A 56 -3.49 -16.73 17.05
CA THR A 56 -2.21 -17.42 16.82
C THR A 56 -1.03 -16.44 16.89
N ASP A 57 0.06 -16.89 17.49
CA ASP A 57 1.38 -16.22 17.45
C ASP A 57 2.05 -16.46 16.08
N SER A 58 1.30 -16.30 14.97
CA SER A 58 1.85 -16.53 13.65
C SER A 58 2.63 -15.30 13.18
N THR A 59 3.75 -15.56 12.51
CA THR A 59 4.56 -14.53 11.89
C THR A 59 3.77 -13.85 10.74
N ASP A 60 3.82 -12.55 10.69
CA ASP A 60 3.26 -11.75 9.59
C ASP A 60 3.82 -12.18 8.24
N SER A 61 3.03 -12.07 7.19
CA SER A 61 3.43 -12.53 5.86
C SER A 61 3.10 -11.49 4.80
N ILE A 62 4.11 -11.21 3.98
CA ILE A 62 3.95 -10.43 2.74
C ILE A 62 4.11 -11.39 1.57
N TYR A 63 3.13 -11.44 0.70
CA TYR A 63 3.15 -12.28 -0.49
C TYR A 63 3.56 -11.46 -1.71
N ILE A 64 4.53 -11.96 -2.47
CA ILE A 64 5.04 -11.35 -3.69
C ILE A 64 4.52 -12.13 -4.90
N ASN A 65 3.99 -11.40 -5.88
CA ASN A 65 3.57 -11.95 -7.15
C ASN A 65 4.70 -11.83 -8.18
N ASN A 66 5.35 -12.97 -8.49
CA ASN A 66 6.48 -13.02 -9.43
C ASN A 66 6.08 -12.76 -10.89
N ALA A 67 4.81 -12.93 -11.25
CA ALA A 67 4.34 -12.65 -12.60
C ALA A 67 4.14 -11.15 -12.86
N SER A 68 4.18 -10.32 -11.83
CA SER A 68 4.16 -8.87 -12.01
C SER A 68 5.41 -8.43 -12.76
N THR A 69 5.22 -7.93 -13.97
CA THR A 69 6.33 -7.49 -14.84
C THR A 69 6.75 -6.05 -14.55
N ASP A 70 5.92 -5.31 -13.84
CA ASP A 70 6.21 -3.92 -13.45
C ASP A 70 6.97 -3.86 -12.14
N LYS A 71 8.28 -3.97 -12.24
CA LYS A 71 9.18 -3.82 -11.09
C LYS A 71 9.28 -2.37 -10.59
N SER A 72 8.86 -1.39 -11.40
CA SER A 72 8.87 0.01 -10.99
C SER A 72 7.81 0.31 -9.92
N SER A 73 6.78 -0.51 -9.81
CA SER A 73 5.75 -0.40 -8.78
C SER A 73 6.11 -1.15 -7.48
N LEU A 74 7.12 -2.02 -7.50
CA LEU A 74 7.39 -2.90 -6.36
C LEU A 74 7.79 -2.14 -5.09
N PHE A 75 8.61 -1.11 -5.21
CA PHE A 75 9.05 -0.31 -4.06
C PHE A 75 7.88 0.39 -3.35
N PRO A 76 7.05 1.23 -4.03
CA PRO A 76 5.90 1.84 -3.38
C PRO A 76 4.86 0.80 -2.92
N THR A 77 4.68 -0.31 -3.64
CA THR A 77 3.78 -1.38 -3.20
C THR A 77 4.28 -2.03 -1.90
N LEU A 78 5.58 -2.26 -1.75
CA LEU A 78 6.12 -2.81 -0.49
C LEU A 78 6.09 -1.80 0.65
N ALA A 79 6.16 -0.52 0.38
CA ALA A 79 5.90 0.51 1.38
C ALA A 79 4.43 0.47 1.85
N HIS A 80 3.48 0.30 0.92
CA HIS A 80 2.05 0.14 1.17
C HIS A 80 1.74 -1.11 2.00
N GLU A 81 2.26 -2.27 1.58
CA GLU A 81 1.95 -3.56 2.21
C GLU A 81 2.76 -3.83 3.49
N GLY A 82 3.99 -3.34 3.56
CA GLY A 82 4.95 -3.64 4.62
C GLY A 82 5.17 -2.48 5.59
N PHE A 83 6.37 -1.91 5.51
CA PHE A 83 6.80 -0.77 6.31
C PHE A 83 6.99 0.47 5.42
N PRO A 84 6.29 1.60 5.79
CA PRO A 84 5.47 1.84 6.98
C PRO A 84 3.95 1.60 6.79
N GLY A 85 3.54 0.75 5.86
CA GLY A 85 2.15 0.52 5.46
C GLY A 85 1.35 -0.42 6.36
N HIS A 86 0.62 -1.36 5.75
CA HIS A 86 -0.34 -2.24 6.43
C HIS A 86 0.27 -3.05 7.57
N LEU A 87 1.44 -3.67 7.37
CA LEU A 87 2.10 -4.47 8.39
C LEU A 87 2.46 -3.58 9.59
N TYR A 88 3.10 -2.44 9.33
CA TYR A 88 3.44 -1.47 10.39
C TYR A 88 2.20 -0.99 11.15
N GLN A 89 1.14 -0.60 10.45
CA GLN A 89 -0.11 -0.14 11.06
C GLN A 89 -0.71 -1.22 11.95
N THR A 90 -0.70 -2.48 11.51
CA THR A 90 -1.21 -3.62 12.27
C THR A 90 -0.43 -3.82 13.56
N VAL A 91 0.90 -3.86 13.46
CA VAL A 91 1.80 -3.99 14.62
C VAL A 91 1.58 -2.87 15.62
N MET A 92 1.60 -1.60 15.18
CA MET A 92 1.40 -0.44 16.04
C MET A 92 -0.01 -0.43 16.67
N THR A 93 -1.00 -0.93 15.96
CA THR A 93 -2.37 -1.06 16.47
C THR A 93 -2.41 -2.08 17.62
N TYR A 94 -1.76 -3.23 17.49
CA TYR A 94 -1.68 -4.23 18.57
C TYR A 94 -0.89 -3.71 19.76
N GLU A 95 0.25 -3.05 19.55
CA GLU A 95 1.08 -2.46 20.62
C GLU A 95 0.33 -1.38 21.40
N SER A 96 -0.59 -0.67 20.77
CA SER A 96 -1.37 0.38 21.44
C SER A 96 -2.36 -0.12 22.48
N GLY A 97 -2.56 -1.46 22.58
CA GLY A 97 -3.45 -2.07 23.56
C GLY A 97 -4.92 -1.68 23.39
N ILE A 98 -5.37 -1.45 22.15
CA ILE A 98 -6.78 -1.16 21.86
C ILE A 98 -7.70 -2.32 22.27
N GLU A 99 -8.98 -2.01 22.48
CA GLU A 99 -9.98 -3.02 22.80
C GLU A 99 -10.04 -4.11 21.70
N PRO A 100 -10.02 -5.41 22.08
CA PRO A 100 -9.96 -6.52 21.10
C PRO A 100 -11.03 -6.49 20.01
N VAL A 101 -12.22 -5.93 20.30
CA VAL A 101 -13.28 -5.78 19.31
C VAL A 101 -12.85 -4.91 18.13
N ARG A 102 -11.94 -3.97 18.32
CA ARG A 102 -11.46 -3.09 17.25
C ARG A 102 -10.52 -3.78 16.27
N SER A 103 -9.86 -4.86 16.66
CA SER A 103 -9.02 -5.66 15.75
C SER A 103 -9.84 -6.50 14.75
N ILE A 104 -11.13 -6.73 15.02
CA ILE A 104 -12.03 -7.41 14.09
C ILE A 104 -12.95 -6.45 13.31
N LEU A 105 -12.98 -5.17 13.69
CA LEU A 105 -13.72 -4.14 12.96
C LEU A 105 -12.81 -3.50 11.93
N ASN A 106 -13.00 -3.88 10.67
CA ASN A 106 -12.25 -3.29 9.57
C ASN A 106 -12.90 -1.97 9.11
N TYR A 107 -12.13 -0.90 9.18
CA TYR A 107 -12.47 0.41 8.61
C TYR A 107 -11.57 0.65 7.39
N SER A 108 -11.97 0.10 6.23
CA SER A 108 -11.14 0.09 5.01
C SER A 108 -10.63 1.48 4.61
N GLY A 109 -11.46 2.52 4.70
CA GLY A 109 -11.03 3.89 4.41
C GLY A 109 -9.90 4.39 5.30
N PHE A 110 -9.83 3.93 6.56
CA PHE A 110 -8.73 4.26 7.47
C PHE A 110 -7.49 3.40 7.18
N VAL A 111 -7.68 2.12 6.95
CA VAL A 111 -6.58 1.16 6.69
C VAL A 111 -5.90 1.47 5.36
N GLU A 112 -6.67 1.59 4.29
CA GLU A 112 -6.17 1.91 2.95
C GLU A 112 -5.66 3.36 2.85
N GLY A 113 -6.31 4.29 3.55
CA GLY A 113 -5.88 5.69 3.59
C GLY A 113 -4.51 5.85 4.22
N TRP A 114 -4.20 5.11 5.29
CA TRP A 114 -2.87 5.08 5.88
C TRP A 114 -1.84 4.51 4.89
N ALA A 115 -2.11 3.33 4.32
CA ALA A 115 -1.21 2.66 3.40
C ALA A 115 -0.94 3.50 2.13
N THR A 116 -1.97 4.17 1.60
CA THR A 116 -1.83 5.12 0.48
C THR A 116 -0.99 6.33 0.85
N TYR A 117 -1.20 6.91 2.04
CA TYR A 117 -0.39 8.03 2.51
C TYR A 117 1.10 7.67 2.58
N VAL A 118 1.44 6.52 3.17
CA VAL A 118 2.83 6.11 3.30
C VAL A 118 3.43 5.62 1.98
N GLU A 119 2.63 5.10 1.06
CA GLU A 119 3.02 4.83 -0.32
C GLU A 119 3.50 6.11 -1.00
N PHE A 120 2.75 7.21 -0.87
CA PHE A 120 3.16 8.52 -1.40
C PHE A 120 4.46 9.01 -0.77
N GLN A 121 4.59 8.92 0.54
CA GLN A 121 5.82 9.30 1.24
C GLN A 121 7.02 8.45 0.80
N SER A 122 6.80 7.19 0.40
CA SER A 122 7.86 6.27 0.01
C SER A 122 8.69 6.74 -1.18
N TYR A 123 8.12 7.53 -2.10
CA TYR A 123 8.87 8.10 -3.22
C TYR A 123 10.02 8.98 -2.76
N HIS A 124 9.86 9.70 -1.64
CA HIS A 124 10.89 10.57 -1.06
C HIS A 124 11.99 9.80 -0.30
N TYR A 125 11.71 8.55 0.09
CA TYR A 125 12.72 7.66 0.70
C TYR A 125 13.45 6.79 -0.32
N ALA A 126 12.98 6.76 -1.56
CA ALA A 126 13.47 5.86 -2.60
C ALA A 126 14.84 6.25 -3.19
N GLY A 127 15.49 7.31 -2.69
CA GLY A 127 16.74 7.81 -3.23
C GLY A 127 16.61 8.40 -4.64
N LEU A 128 15.42 8.80 -5.03
CA LEU A 128 15.12 9.50 -6.27
C LEU A 128 15.50 10.98 -6.16
N ASP A 129 15.64 11.64 -7.31
CA ASP A 129 15.66 13.11 -7.36
C ASP A 129 14.34 13.67 -6.82
N ASP A 130 14.39 14.77 -6.06
CA ASP A 130 13.23 15.35 -5.38
C ASP A 130 12.11 15.75 -6.34
N ASP A 131 12.44 16.26 -7.53
CA ASP A 131 11.44 16.60 -8.54
C ASP A 131 10.78 15.35 -9.11
N VAL A 132 11.55 14.27 -9.29
CA VAL A 132 11.03 12.98 -9.76
C VAL A 132 10.12 12.36 -8.69
N ALA A 133 10.52 12.34 -7.42
CA ALA A 133 9.70 11.84 -6.32
C ALA A 133 8.37 12.59 -6.24
N THR A 134 8.43 13.93 -6.29
CA THR A 134 7.24 14.80 -6.28
C THR A 134 6.30 14.53 -7.46
N ILE A 135 6.84 14.33 -8.66
CA ILE A 135 6.03 14.03 -9.86
C ILE A 135 5.34 12.68 -9.71
N LEU A 136 6.03 11.66 -9.20
CA LEU A 136 5.44 10.33 -8.98
C LEU A 136 4.33 10.38 -7.93
N GLU A 137 4.56 11.05 -6.80
CA GLU A 137 3.57 11.27 -5.77
C GLU A 137 2.32 11.97 -6.33
N LEU A 138 2.49 13.13 -6.98
CA LEU A 138 1.37 13.90 -7.52
C LEU A 138 0.60 13.15 -8.62
N ASN A 139 1.29 12.36 -9.44
CA ASN A 139 0.65 11.52 -10.46
C ASN A 139 -0.21 10.42 -9.84
N GLN A 140 0.28 9.78 -8.78
CA GLN A 140 -0.47 8.76 -8.04
C GLN A 140 -1.68 9.38 -7.33
N ASP A 141 -1.49 10.49 -6.60
CA ASP A 141 -2.56 11.21 -5.93
C ASP A 141 -3.65 11.66 -6.91
N ALA A 142 -3.27 12.29 -8.02
CA ALA A 142 -4.23 12.70 -9.06
C ALA A 142 -5.01 11.49 -9.61
N THR A 143 -4.34 10.37 -9.86
CA THR A 143 -4.98 9.15 -10.36
C THR A 143 -6.00 8.61 -9.37
N LEU A 144 -5.62 8.45 -8.11
CA LEU A 144 -6.53 7.95 -7.06
C LEU A 144 -7.68 8.93 -6.79
N SER A 145 -7.42 10.25 -6.83
CA SER A 145 -8.45 11.28 -6.69
C SER A 145 -9.48 11.23 -7.82
N LEU A 146 -9.07 10.94 -9.06
CA LEU A 146 -9.99 10.73 -10.18
C LEU A 146 -10.86 9.48 -9.99
N TYR A 147 -10.28 8.37 -9.54
CA TYR A 147 -11.04 7.16 -9.22
C TYR A 147 -12.03 7.40 -8.08
N ALA A 148 -11.60 8.02 -6.99
CA ALA A 148 -12.47 8.34 -5.86
C ALA A 148 -13.64 9.27 -6.26
N SER A 149 -13.35 10.30 -7.06
CA SER A 149 -14.37 11.20 -7.59
C SER A 149 -15.37 10.48 -8.51
N THR A 150 -14.87 9.53 -9.30
CA THR A 150 -15.71 8.70 -10.18
C THR A 150 -16.61 7.78 -9.36
N ASP A 151 -16.07 7.14 -8.32
CA ASP A 151 -16.84 6.27 -7.42
C ASP A 151 -17.97 7.03 -6.73
N ILE A 152 -17.66 8.19 -6.15
CA ILE A 152 -18.66 9.09 -5.55
C ILE A 152 -19.71 9.51 -6.59
N GLY A 153 -19.26 9.92 -7.78
CA GLY A 153 -20.13 10.34 -8.87
C GLY A 153 -21.14 9.23 -9.25
N ILE A 154 -20.67 8.00 -9.40
CA ILE A 154 -21.52 6.86 -9.77
C ILE A 154 -22.44 6.47 -8.62
N HIS A 155 -21.90 6.24 -7.43
CA HIS A 155 -22.64 5.61 -6.34
C HIS A 155 -23.46 6.57 -5.47
N TYR A 156 -23.06 7.85 -5.41
CA TYR A 156 -23.74 8.85 -4.59
C TYR A 156 -24.52 9.87 -5.46
N GLU A 157 -23.91 10.36 -6.56
CA GLU A 157 -24.53 11.39 -7.40
C GLU A 157 -25.33 10.81 -8.56
N GLY A 158 -25.22 9.49 -8.82
CA GLY A 158 -25.99 8.80 -9.86
C GLY A 158 -25.51 9.06 -11.29
N TRP A 159 -24.21 9.27 -11.48
CA TRP A 159 -23.64 9.46 -12.81
C TRP A 159 -23.89 8.28 -13.71
N THR A 160 -24.24 8.60 -14.93
CA THR A 160 -24.33 7.64 -16.03
C THR A 160 -22.93 7.36 -16.60
N LEU A 161 -22.81 6.34 -17.46
CA LEU A 161 -21.59 6.08 -18.20
C LEU A 161 -21.15 7.32 -19.04
N GLU A 162 -22.11 8.09 -19.55
CA GLU A 162 -21.81 9.30 -20.33
C GLU A 162 -21.26 10.42 -19.46
N ASP A 163 -21.82 10.61 -18.26
CA ASP A 163 -21.31 11.57 -17.28
C ASP A 163 -19.89 11.21 -16.84
N THR A 164 -19.65 9.93 -16.58
CA THR A 164 -18.31 9.42 -16.23
C THR A 164 -17.32 9.68 -17.36
N LYS A 165 -17.64 9.35 -18.60
CA LYS A 165 -16.76 9.64 -19.74
C LYS A 165 -16.48 11.12 -19.91
N LYS A 166 -17.50 11.97 -19.73
CA LYS A 166 -17.34 13.42 -19.79
C LYS A 166 -16.40 13.93 -18.70
N PHE A 167 -16.52 13.39 -17.49
CA PHE A 167 -15.63 13.72 -16.38
C PHE A 167 -14.16 13.39 -16.73
N TRP A 168 -13.88 12.17 -17.18
CA TRP A 168 -12.52 11.74 -17.54
C TRP A 168 -11.95 12.52 -18.73
N ASN A 169 -12.78 12.84 -19.73
CA ASN A 169 -12.38 13.66 -20.87
C ASN A 169 -11.91 15.07 -20.48
N ASN A 170 -12.45 15.65 -19.40
CA ASN A 170 -12.02 16.97 -18.91
C ASN A 170 -10.55 16.94 -18.43
N TYR A 171 -10.02 15.76 -18.09
CA TYR A 171 -8.62 15.55 -17.70
C TYR A 171 -7.77 14.97 -18.84
N GLY A 172 -8.28 14.95 -20.08
CA GLY A 172 -7.55 14.49 -21.26
C GLY A 172 -7.51 12.95 -21.42
N ILE A 173 -8.30 12.22 -20.64
CA ILE A 173 -8.37 10.75 -20.69
C ILE A 173 -9.58 10.37 -21.54
N THR A 174 -9.32 9.88 -22.76
CA THR A 174 -10.33 9.75 -23.83
C THR A 174 -10.60 8.31 -24.30
N ASN A 175 -10.25 7.30 -23.53
CA ASN A 175 -10.45 5.88 -23.93
C ASN A 175 -11.83 5.33 -23.58
#